data_b7fca4fe233919bc9e7f8b4cfbf82eae
#
_entry.id   b7fca4fe233919bc9e7f8b4cfbf82eae
#
_cell.length_a   1.000
_cell.length_b   1.000
_cell.length_c   1.000
_cell.angle_alpha   90.00
_cell.angle_beta   90.00
_cell.angle_gamma   90.00
#
_symmetry.space_group_name_H-M   'P 1'
#
loop_
_entity.id
_entity.type
_entity.pdbx_description
1 polymer ?
#
loop_
_entity_poly.entity_id
_entity_poly.type
_entity_poly.pdbx_seq_one_letter_code
_entity_poly.pdbx_strand_id
1 'polypeptide(L)'
;KKVKKITNKIDCLINNVGISGPTGAIEKLDYKSWDETLKTNVIGHFLFTKFAIPMLKKNKSGSIINISSTAGIFGFPLRSPYASSKWAIIGFTQTAAMELGKFKIRVNAVLPGVIKGKRMKGVIKAKAKYIGASEKSVEKEFLSAASMNCWIEEDDIGKICSFLISDDGNKISGQSI
;
A
#
# COMPACT_ATOMS: atom_id res chain seq x y z
N LYS A 1 15.12 1.25 -16.18
CA LYS A 1 16.00 1.74 -17.30
C LYS A 1 15.53 3.08 -17.86
N LYS A 2 14.21 3.33 -18.10
CA LYS A 2 13.72 4.61 -18.66
C LYS A 2 14.06 5.82 -17.76
N VAL A 3 13.79 5.74 -16.44
CA VAL A 3 14.08 6.83 -15.48
C VAL A 3 15.55 7.21 -15.46
N LYS A 4 16.46 6.22 -15.48
CA LYS A 4 17.92 6.47 -15.54
C LYS A 4 18.41 7.20 -16.79
N LYS A 5 17.60 7.25 -17.87
CA LYS A 5 17.89 8.06 -19.05
C LYS A 5 17.54 9.54 -18.86
N ILE A 6 16.68 9.85 -17.90
CA ILE A 6 16.17 11.20 -17.63
C ILE A 6 16.95 11.85 -16.49
N THR A 7 17.21 11.08 -15.42
CA THR A 7 17.92 11.56 -14.25
C THR A 7 18.76 10.47 -13.61
N ASN A 8 19.83 10.86 -12.91
CA ASN A 8 20.70 9.95 -12.16
C ASN A 8 20.43 9.97 -10.65
N LYS A 9 19.54 10.84 -10.18
CA LYS A 9 19.11 10.97 -8.77
C LYS A 9 17.61 11.13 -8.69
N ILE A 10 17.03 10.74 -7.58
CA ILE A 10 15.61 10.95 -7.23
C ILE A 10 15.52 11.33 -5.76
N ASP A 11 14.50 12.09 -5.38
CA ASP A 11 14.27 12.54 -4.01
C ASP A 11 13.28 11.63 -3.29
N CYS A 12 12.33 11.06 -4.03
CA CYS A 12 11.30 10.19 -3.47
C CYS A 12 10.94 9.03 -4.40
N LEU A 13 10.55 7.92 -3.77
CA LEU A 13 9.85 6.80 -4.42
C LEU A 13 8.53 6.55 -3.72
N ILE A 14 7.40 6.57 -4.46
CA ILE A 14 6.11 6.13 -3.96
C ILE A 14 5.73 4.82 -4.63
N ASN A 15 5.73 3.75 -3.85
CA ASN A 15 5.27 2.42 -4.27
C ASN A 15 3.76 2.32 -4.07
N ASN A 16 2.98 2.65 -5.09
CA ASN A 16 1.52 2.66 -5.06
C ASN A 16 0.87 1.53 -5.87
N VAL A 17 1.62 0.92 -6.80
CA VAL A 17 1.07 -0.12 -7.67
C VAL A 17 0.65 -1.34 -6.86
N GLY A 18 -0.58 -1.82 -7.10
CA GLY A 18 -1.09 -3.01 -6.45
C GLY A 18 -2.46 -3.41 -6.99
N ILE A 19 -2.82 -4.66 -6.83
CA ILE A 19 -4.13 -5.21 -7.19
C ILE A 19 -4.89 -5.64 -5.94
N SER A 20 -6.22 -5.68 -6.07
CA SER A 20 -7.09 -6.12 -4.98
C SER A 20 -7.06 -7.63 -4.74
N GLY A 21 -6.62 -8.42 -5.72
CA GLY A 21 -6.70 -9.87 -5.66
C GLY A 21 -8.14 -10.41 -5.67
N PRO A 22 -8.30 -11.73 -5.57
CA PRO A 22 -9.60 -12.39 -5.57
C PRO A 22 -10.35 -12.17 -4.25
N THR A 23 -11.68 -12.40 -4.30
CA THR A 23 -12.57 -12.42 -3.14
C THR A 23 -13.15 -13.81 -2.97
N GLY A 24 -12.96 -14.43 -1.82
CA GLY A 24 -13.48 -15.77 -1.52
C GLY A 24 -12.92 -16.37 -0.24
N ALA A 25 -13.56 -17.42 0.26
CA ALA A 25 -13.01 -18.20 1.38
C ALA A 25 -11.67 -18.85 0.98
N ILE A 26 -10.78 -19.02 1.92
CA ILE A 26 -9.38 -19.44 1.69
C ILE A 26 -9.31 -20.71 0.84
N GLU A 27 -10.14 -21.70 1.17
CA GLU A 27 -10.18 -23.01 0.48
C GLU A 27 -10.78 -22.94 -0.95
N LYS A 28 -11.36 -21.81 -1.33
CA LYS A 28 -11.94 -21.56 -2.67
C LYS A 28 -11.03 -20.74 -3.58
N LEU A 29 -9.92 -20.22 -3.05
CA LEU A 29 -9.01 -19.38 -3.82
C LEU A 29 -8.04 -20.24 -4.62
N ASP A 30 -7.87 -19.92 -5.90
CA ASP A 30 -6.85 -20.57 -6.73
C ASP A 30 -5.44 -19.99 -6.46
N TYR A 31 -4.45 -20.86 -6.59
CA TYR A 31 -3.05 -20.51 -6.35
C TYR A 31 -2.54 -19.40 -7.28
N LYS A 32 -2.94 -19.42 -8.55
CA LYS A 32 -2.47 -18.44 -9.56
C LYS A 32 -2.86 -17.01 -9.19
N SER A 33 -4.12 -16.79 -8.83
CA SER A 33 -4.60 -15.46 -8.41
C SER A 33 -3.96 -15.03 -7.08
N TRP A 34 -3.71 -15.99 -6.18
CA TRP A 34 -3.02 -15.74 -4.92
C TRP A 34 -1.58 -15.27 -5.15
N ASP A 35 -0.83 -16.01 -5.96
CA ASP A 35 0.56 -15.73 -6.34
C ASP A 35 0.69 -14.40 -7.11
N GLU A 36 -0.19 -14.14 -8.08
CA GLU A 36 -0.24 -12.87 -8.82
C GLU A 36 -0.41 -11.67 -7.89
N THR A 37 -1.25 -11.82 -6.85
CA THR A 37 -1.47 -10.76 -5.86
C THR A 37 -0.19 -10.46 -5.09
N LEU A 38 0.53 -11.48 -4.62
CA LEU A 38 1.82 -11.30 -3.94
C LEU A 38 2.89 -10.75 -4.87
N LYS A 39 3.00 -11.28 -6.07
CA LYS A 39 3.97 -10.78 -7.07
C LYS A 39 3.77 -9.30 -7.35
N THR A 40 2.54 -8.89 -7.60
CA THR A 40 2.25 -7.48 -7.90
C THR A 40 2.46 -6.60 -6.68
N ASN A 41 1.86 -6.96 -5.54
CA ASN A 41 1.81 -6.07 -4.38
C ASN A 41 3.12 -6.07 -3.57
N VAL A 42 3.85 -7.18 -3.51
CA VAL A 42 5.05 -7.31 -2.66
C VAL A 42 6.33 -7.27 -3.48
N ILE A 43 6.47 -8.18 -4.47
CA ILE A 43 7.68 -8.25 -5.27
C ILE A 43 7.84 -6.98 -6.11
N GLY A 44 6.74 -6.40 -6.61
CA GLY A 44 6.75 -5.10 -7.27
C GLY A 44 7.38 -3.99 -6.42
N HIS A 45 6.93 -3.82 -5.17
CA HIS A 45 7.48 -2.83 -4.23
C HIS A 45 8.97 -3.08 -3.96
N PHE A 46 9.36 -4.34 -3.71
CA PHE A 46 10.76 -4.71 -3.54
C PHE A 46 11.61 -4.32 -4.74
N LEU A 47 11.21 -4.67 -5.96
CA LEU A 47 11.98 -4.41 -7.16
C LEU A 47 12.17 -2.92 -7.42
N PHE A 48 11.09 -2.11 -7.32
CA PHE A 48 11.20 -0.67 -7.49
C PHE A 48 12.11 -0.05 -6.43
N THR A 49 11.98 -0.45 -5.17
CA THR A 49 12.85 -0.01 -4.08
C THR A 49 14.31 -0.38 -4.35
N LYS A 50 14.59 -1.63 -4.69
CA LYS A 50 15.94 -2.12 -5.04
C LYS A 50 16.60 -1.25 -6.11
N PHE A 51 15.87 -0.91 -7.16
CA PHE A 51 16.43 -0.10 -8.25
C PHE A 51 16.48 1.40 -7.96
N ALA A 52 15.68 1.90 -7.03
CA ALA A 52 15.67 3.30 -6.62
C ALA A 52 16.79 3.64 -5.62
N ILE A 53 17.13 2.72 -4.70
CA ILE A 53 18.14 2.93 -3.65
C ILE A 53 19.44 3.56 -4.17
N PRO A 54 20.08 3.10 -5.25
CA PRO A 54 21.32 3.73 -5.73
C PRO A 54 21.13 5.18 -6.15
N MET A 55 19.95 5.56 -6.62
CA MET A 55 19.63 6.93 -7.06
C MET A 55 19.32 7.83 -5.85
N LEU A 56 18.63 7.32 -4.83
CA LEU A 56 18.38 7.99 -3.56
C LEU A 56 19.69 8.24 -2.81
N LYS A 57 20.60 7.24 -2.76
CA LYS A 57 21.92 7.41 -2.12
C LYS A 57 22.77 8.49 -2.77
N LYS A 58 22.67 8.69 -4.08
CA LYS A 58 23.37 9.80 -4.78
C LYS A 58 22.88 11.17 -4.33
N ASN A 59 21.63 11.26 -3.92
CA ASN A 59 21.03 12.49 -3.39
C ASN A 59 21.43 12.77 -1.91
N LYS A 60 22.09 11.80 -1.25
CA LYS A 60 22.49 11.85 0.19
C LYS A 60 21.31 12.02 1.16
N SER A 61 20.10 11.91 0.68
CA SER A 61 18.82 11.92 1.42
C SER A 61 17.72 11.37 0.54
N GLY A 62 16.58 11.01 1.12
CA GLY A 62 15.43 10.57 0.32
C GLY A 62 14.28 10.06 1.17
N SER A 63 13.15 9.84 0.51
CA SER A 63 11.97 9.26 1.11
C SER A 63 11.41 8.12 0.25
N ILE A 64 11.02 7.03 0.90
CA ILE A 64 10.29 5.93 0.26
C ILE A 64 8.95 5.81 0.98
N ILE A 65 7.86 5.84 0.22
CA ILE A 65 6.51 5.63 0.73
C ILE A 65 5.94 4.38 0.09
N ASN A 66 5.54 3.45 0.94
CA ASN A 66 4.89 2.21 0.51
C ASN A 66 3.39 2.30 0.83
N ILE A 67 2.53 2.25 -0.19
CA ILE A 67 1.08 2.25 0.03
C ILE A 67 0.63 0.84 0.42
N SER A 68 0.39 0.66 1.73
CA SER A 68 -0.20 -0.55 2.29
C SER A 68 -1.74 -0.44 2.32
N SER A 69 -2.36 -0.70 3.44
CA SER A 69 -3.81 -0.63 3.71
C SER A 69 -4.04 -0.90 5.19
N THR A 70 -5.19 -0.50 5.74
CA THR A 70 -5.67 -0.99 7.04
C THR A 70 -5.78 -2.52 7.08
N ALA A 71 -5.98 -3.19 5.93
CA ALA A 71 -5.88 -4.65 5.80
C ALA A 71 -4.46 -5.21 6.08
N GLY A 72 -3.46 -4.35 6.23
CA GLY A 72 -2.10 -4.72 6.65
C GLY A 72 -1.89 -4.73 8.16
N ILE A 73 -2.88 -4.34 8.96
CA ILE A 73 -2.85 -4.37 10.44
C ILE A 73 -4.08 -5.04 11.05
N PHE A 74 -5.12 -5.26 10.26
CA PHE A 74 -6.34 -5.96 10.68
C PHE A 74 -6.60 -7.17 9.79
N GLY A 75 -7.26 -8.19 10.35
CA GLY A 75 -7.80 -9.30 9.56
C GLY A 75 -8.81 -8.79 8.53
N PHE A 76 -8.77 -9.35 7.32
CA PHE A 76 -9.66 -8.95 6.24
C PHE A 76 -10.32 -10.18 5.61
N PRO A 77 -11.46 -10.64 6.15
CA PRO A 77 -12.14 -11.85 5.69
C PRO A 77 -12.41 -11.84 4.19
N LEU A 78 -12.32 -13.02 3.56
CA LEU A 78 -12.48 -13.24 2.12
C LEU A 78 -11.41 -12.60 1.23
N ARG A 79 -10.35 -12.05 1.81
CA ARG A 79 -9.32 -11.29 1.10
C ARG A 79 -7.91 -11.67 1.54
N SER A 80 -7.69 -12.96 1.86
CA SER A 80 -6.41 -13.42 2.41
C SER A 80 -5.17 -13.05 1.58
N PRO A 81 -5.12 -13.16 0.23
CA PRO A 81 -3.92 -12.79 -0.51
C PRO A 81 -3.64 -11.28 -0.44
N TYR A 82 -4.71 -10.45 -0.49
CA TYR A 82 -4.57 -9.01 -0.35
C TYR A 82 -4.06 -8.63 1.04
N ALA A 83 -4.71 -9.12 2.11
CA ALA A 83 -4.30 -8.84 3.48
C ALA A 83 -2.85 -9.28 3.72
N SER A 84 -2.49 -10.51 3.36
CA SER A 84 -1.12 -11.03 3.49
C SER A 84 -0.11 -10.14 2.76
N SER A 85 -0.44 -9.69 1.53
CA SER A 85 0.44 -8.78 0.79
C SER A 85 0.63 -7.44 1.50
N LYS A 86 -0.43 -6.91 2.14
CA LYS A 86 -0.38 -5.59 2.82
C LYS A 86 0.34 -5.68 4.18
N TRP A 87 0.23 -6.79 4.89
CA TRP A 87 1.07 -7.10 6.06
C TRP A 87 2.56 -7.20 5.67
N ALA A 88 2.88 -7.90 4.57
CA ALA A 88 4.25 -8.01 4.08
C ALA A 88 4.89 -6.64 3.78
N ILE A 89 4.12 -5.68 3.25
CA ILE A 89 4.59 -4.32 2.98
C ILE A 89 4.98 -3.58 4.27
N ILE A 90 4.30 -3.82 5.38
CA ILE A 90 4.64 -3.20 6.67
C ILE A 90 5.99 -3.73 7.17
N GLY A 91 6.17 -5.05 7.20
CA GLY A 91 7.46 -5.65 7.59
C GLY A 91 8.61 -5.22 6.67
N PHE A 92 8.36 -5.17 5.36
CA PHE A 92 9.32 -4.64 4.39
C PHE A 92 9.68 -3.17 4.66
N THR A 93 8.69 -2.32 4.98
CA THR A 93 8.88 -0.91 5.29
C THR A 93 9.79 -0.71 6.51
N GLN A 94 9.49 -1.41 7.60
CA GLN A 94 10.25 -1.31 8.85
C GLN A 94 11.70 -1.77 8.65
N THR A 95 11.90 -2.91 7.99
CA THR A 95 13.24 -3.44 7.69
C THR A 95 14.03 -2.48 6.81
N ALA A 96 13.43 -1.99 5.72
CA ALA A 96 14.08 -1.05 4.82
C ALA A 96 14.41 0.29 5.52
N ALA A 97 13.59 0.76 6.45
CA ALA A 97 13.86 1.96 7.23
C ALA A 97 15.14 1.81 8.06
N MET A 98 15.32 0.66 8.72
CA MET A 98 16.53 0.36 9.51
C MET A 98 17.78 0.25 8.63
N GLU A 99 17.69 -0.44 7.49
CA GLU A 99 18.82 -0.59 6.57
C GLU A 99 19.27 0.71 5.91
N LEU A 100 18.31 1.59 5.60
CA LEU A 100 18.53 2.78 4.79
C LEU A 100 18.74 4.06 5.63
N GLY A 101 18.41 4.04 6.91
CA GLY A 101 18.53 5.20 7.81
C GLY A 101 19.92 5.82 7.86
N LYS A 102 20.99 4.99 7.85
CA LYS A 102 22.38 5.45 7.79
C LYS A 102 22.72 6.27 6.53
N PHE A 103 21.90 6.18 5.48
CA PHE A 103 22.03 6.97 4.26
C PHE A 103 21.08 8.17 4.24
N LYS A 104 20.42 8.49 5.37
CA LYS A 104 19.39 9.53 5.49
C LYS A 104 18.21 9.30 4.53
N ILE A 105 17.90 8.05 4.23
CA ILE A 105 16.72 7.65 3.45
C ILE A 105 15.68 7.13 4.44
N ARG A 106 14.53 7.80 4.48
CA ARG A 106 13.39 7.45 5.31
C ARG A 106 12.46 6.50 4.55
N VAL A 107 11.85 5.56 5.24
CA VAL A 107 10.89 4.63 4.63
C VAL A 107 9.66 4.52 5.52
N ASN A 108 8.48 4.85 4.99
CA ASN A 108 7.21 4.79 5.72
C ASN A 108 6.15 4.06 4.91
N ALA A 109 5.16 3.49 5.60
CA ALA A 109 3.96 2.94 5.00
C ALA A 109 2.77 3.86 5.26
N VAL A 110 1.95 4.10 4.23
CA VAL A 110 0.63 4.72 4.37
C VAL A 110 -0.40 3.61 4.28
N LEU A 111 -1.37 3.60 5.21
CA LEU A 111 -2.37 2.55 5.39
C LEU A 111 -3.79 3.08 5.15
N PRO A 112 -4.18 3.36 3.91
CA PRO A 112 -5.51 3.86 3.63
C PRO A 112 -6.60 2.89 4.11
N GLY A 113 -7.69 3.46 4.62
CA GLY A 113 -8.94 2.76 4.85
C GLY A 113 -9.77 2.65 3.56
N VAL A 114 -11.01 3.09 3.61
CA VAL A 114 -11.98 2.96 2.51
C VAL A 114 -11.87 4.16 1.57
N ILE A 115 -11.06 4.03 0.51
CA ILE A 115 -10.91 5.10 -0.50
C ILE A 115 -12.05 5.01 -1.51
N LYS A 116 -12.71 6.15 -1.77
CA LYS A 116 -13.73 6.29 -2.81
C LYS A 116 -13.12 6.11 -4.20
N GLY A 117 -13.69 5.20 -5.00
CA GLY A 117 -13.19 5.00 -6.35
C GLY A 117 -13.64 3.68 -6.99
N LYS A 118 -13.27 3.50 -8.26
CA LYS A 118 -13.66 2.32 -9.06
C LYS A 118 -13.19 1.00 -8.43
N ARG A 119 -11.99 0.98 -7.85
CA ARG A 119 -11.44 -0.22 -7.17
C ARG A 119 -12.33 -0.66 -6.02
N MET A 120 -12.71 0.26 -5.12
CA MET A 120 -13.52 -0.07 -3.95
C MET A 120 -14.94 -0.49 -4.34
N LYS A 121 -15.54 0.14 -5.35
CA LYS A 121 -16.82 -0.30 -5.93
C LYS A 121 -16.74 -1.76 -6.41
N GLY A 122 -15.65 -2.13 -7.09
CA GLY A 122 -15.41 -3.51 -7.50
C GLY A 122 -15.28 -4.49 -6.34
N VAL A 123 -14.61 -4.10 -5.26
CA VAL A 123 -14.48 -4.91 -4.02
C VAL A 123 -15.84 -5.12 -3.35
N ILE A 124 -16.62 -4.05 -3.20
CA ILE A 124 -17.99 -4.10 -2.63
C ILE A 124 -18.86 -5.05 -3.45
N LYS A 125 -18.90 -4.88 -4.77
CA LYS A 125 -19.67 -5.73 -5.68
C LYS A 125 -19.26 -7.20 -5.58
N ALA A 126 -17.98 -7.51 -5.57
CA ALA A 126 -17.47 -8.87 -5.47
C ALA A 126 -17.84 -9.52 -4.12
N LYS A 127 -17.71 -8.78 -3.01
CA LYS A 127 -18.11 -9.26 -1.68
C LYS A 127 -19.63 -9.46 -1.61
N ALA A 128 -20.42 -8.49 -2.05
CA ALA A 128 -21.89 -8.57 -2.05
C ALA A 128 -22.38 -9.80 -2.83
N LYS A 129 -21.86 -10.04 -4.03
CA LYS A 129 -22.16 -11.23 -4.83
C LYS A 129 -21.78 -12.52 -4.10
N TYR A 130 -20.62 -12.56 -3.45
CA TYR A 130 -20.11 -13.76 -2.77
C TYR A 130 -20.96 -14.15 -1.56
N ILE A 131 -21.41 -13.17 -0.76
CA ILE A 131 -22.19 -13.43 0.47
C ILE A 131 -23.70 -13.33 0.28
N GLY A 132 -24.18 -13.04 -0.93
CA GLY A 132 -25.63 -12.90 -1.21
C GLY A 132 -26.26 -11.64 -0.59
N ALA A 133 -25.49 -10.56 -0.38
CA ALA A 133 -25.97 -9.32 0.22
C ALA A 133 -26.11 -8.19 -0.81
N SER A 134 -26.75 -7.08 -0.45
CA SER A 134 -26.78 -5.88 -1.27
C SER A 134 -25.44 -5.11 -1.21
N GLU A 135 -25.06 -4.47 -2.32
CA GLU A 135 -23.86 -3.61 -2.36
C GLU A 135 -23.95 -2.48 -1.29
N LYS A 136 -25.15 -1.94 -1.08
CA LYS A 136 -25.39 -0.90 -0.06
C LYS A 136 -25.12 -1.40 1.36
N SER A 137 -25.50 -2.64 1.68
CA SER A 137 -25.21 -3.24 2.99
C SER A 137 -23.71 -3.43 3.20
N VAL A 138 -23.01 -3.94 2.17
CA VAL A 138 -21.55 -4.14 2.22
C VAL A 138 -20.80 -2.81 2.30
N GLU A 139 -21.25 -1.79 1.58
CA GLU A 139 -20.70 -0.43 1.67
C GLU A 139 -20.82 0.14 3.09
N LYS A 140 -22.01 0.02 3.68
CA LYS A 140 -22.25 0.44 5.06
C LYS A 140 -21.33 -0.29 6.05
N GLU A 141 -21.13 -1.59 5.87
CA GLU A 141 -20.19 -2.37 6.69
C GLU A 141 -18.76 -1.83 6.60
N PHE A 142 -18.28 -1.54 5.40
CA PHE A 142 -16.94 -0.97 5.21
C PHE A 142 -16.79 0.41 5.84
N LEU A 143 -17.78 1.27 5.68
CA LEU A 143 -17.74 2.62 6.25
C LEU A 143 -17.81 2.59 7.78
N SER A 144 -18.65 1.72 8.36
CA SER A 144 -18.79 1.60 9.82
C SER A 144 -17.55 1.03 10.51
N ALA A 145 -16.64 0.39 9.77
CA ALA A 145 -15.33 -0.03 10.30
C ALA A 145 -14.34 1.14 10.47
N ALA A 146 -14.62 2.29 9.88
CA ALA A 146 -13.82 3.51 10.04
C ALA A 146 -14.44 4.40 11.12
N SER A 147 -13.62 4.95 12.02
CA SER A 147 -14.08 5.77 13.15
C SER A 147 -14.96 6.97 12.75
N MET A 148 -14.67 7.56 11.59
CA MET A 148 -15.42 8.73 11.08
C MET A 148 -16.61 8.34 10.19
N ASN A 149 -16.81 7.05 9.88
CA ASN A 149 -17.87 6.54 9.01
C ASN A 149 -17.96 7.25 7.64
N CYS A 150 -16.84 7.67 7.08
CA CYS A 150 -16.79 8.43 5.83
C CYS A 150 -15.80 7.81 4.82
N TRP A 151 -16.00 8.17 3.57
CA TRP A 151 -15.05 7.89 2.51
C TRP A 151 -13.78 8.72 2.68
N ILE A 152 -12.64 8.12 2.34
CA ILE A 152 -11.37 8.81 2.15
C ILE A 152 -11.30 9.15 0.66
N GLU A 153 -10.91 10.38 0.33
CA GLU A 153 -10.68 10.79 -1.04
C GLU A 153 -9.21 10.52 -1.44
N GLU A 154 -8.94 10.39 -2.73
CA GLU A 154 -7.57 10.13 -3.23
C GLU A 154 -6.61 11.26 -2.84
N ASP A 155 -7.11 12.50 -2.78
CA ASP A 155 -6.34 13.69 -2.38
C ASP A 155 -5.88 13.64 -0.92
N ASP A 156 -6.64 13.01 -0.02
CA ASP A 156 -6.24 12.85 1.39
C ASP A 156 -4.99 11.97 1.51
N ILE A 157 -4.88 10.93 0.64
CA ILE A 157 -3.68 10.11 0.56
C ILE A 157 -2.51 10.90 -0.04
N GLY A 158 -2.78 11.75 -1.03
CA GLY A 158 -1.79 12.67 -1.59
C GLY A 158 -1.21 13.60 -0.54
N LYS A 159 -2.05 14.18 0.32
CA LYS A 159 -1.64 15.10 1.40
C LYS A 159 -0.73 14.42 2.43
N ILE A 160 -1.07 13.22 2.90
CA ILE A 160 -0.20 12.51 3.85
C ILE A 160 1.13 12.10 3.21
N CYS A 161 1.12 11.70 1.93
CA CYS A 161 2.36 11.42 1.21
C CYS A 161 3.22 12.69 1.09
N SER A 162 2.65 13.83 0.76
CA SER A 162 3.33 15.13 0.66
C SER A 162 3.95 15.55 1.99
N PHE A 163 3.21 15.42 3.09
CA PHE A 163 3.72 15.64 4.45
C PHE A 163 4.92 14.75 4.76
N LEU A 164 4.82 13.45 4.49
CA LEU A 164 5.92 12.51 4.77
C LEU A 164 7.16 12.73 3.90
N ILE A 165 7.02 13.36 2.73
CA ILE A 165 8.15 13.69 1.85
C ILE A 165 8.81 15.00 2.28
N SER A 166 8.03 15.95 2.80
CA SER A 166 8.50 17.28 3.18
C SER A 166 9.46 17.28 4.38
N ASP A 167 9.98 18.45 4.70
CA ASP A 167 10.85 18.67 5.87
C ASP A 167 10.10 18.47 7.19
N ASP A 168 8.79 18.69 7.23
CA ASP A 168 7.96 18.44 8.41
C ASP A 168 7.94 16.96 8.80
N GLY A 169 8.05 16.06 7.80
CA GLY A 169 8.15 14.62 7.99
C GLY A 169 9.56 14.08 8.21
N ASN A 170 10.60 14.94 8.32
CA ASN A 170 12.00 14.53 8.20
C ASN A 170 12.54 13.65 9.34
N LYS A 171 11.81 13.49 10.44
CA LYS A 171 12.14 12.58 11.55
C LYS A 171 11.23 11.35 11.62
N ILE A 172 10.33 11.18 10.66
CA ILE A 172 9.40 10.05 10.60
C ILE A 172 9.98 8.99 9.67
N SER A 173 10.35 7.83 10.21
CA SER A 173 10.84 6.67 9.45
C SER A 173 10.48 5.37 10.15
N GLY A 174 10.17 4.34 9.38
CA GLY A 174 9.73 3.02 9.86
C GLY A 174 8.28 2.98 10.33
N GLN A 175 7.50 4.05 10.10
CA GLN A 175 6.14 4.16 10.62
C GLN A 175 5.10 3.63 9.63
N SER A 176 3.96 3.23 10.21
CA SER A 176 2.73 2.80 9.53
C SER A 176 1.62 3.77 9.94
N ILE A 177 1.17 4.62 9.02
CA ILE A 177 0.27 5.76 9.23
C ILE A 177 -1.00 5.58 8.41
#